data_e57cee25556a1b900dffcaa8ebb3da41
#
_entry.id   e57cee25556a1b900dffcaa8ebb3da41
#
_cell.length_a   1.000
_cell.length_b   1.000
_cell.length_c   1.000
_cell.angle_alpha   90.00
_cell.angle_beta   90.00
_cell.angle_gamma   90.00
#
_symmetry.space_group_name_H-M   'P 1'
#
loop_
_entity.id
_entity.type
_entity.pdbx_description
1 polymer ?
#
loop_
_entity_poly.entity_id
_entity_poly.type
_entity_poly.pdbx_seq_one_letter_code
_entity_poly.pdbx_strand_id
1 'polypeptide(L)'
;MTETPGAVRMGPIFPGNLAGSVLRAIVAMAAAWLVASCAKIELAPHLRPLSSETMMLLGKKGMNAQSPIFVRIFKEESELEVWKQRSDGRFYPFKTYPICNWSGQLGPKTEYGDMQAPEGFYTITREQMNPNSHFHLALNLGYPNAFDKAHRRTGDYLMVHGKCKSAGCYAMTDALMEEIYGLARESFLGGNDSFQVQALPFRMTDANMARHKDHPAYAFWKTLKEGYDYFELTRQPPVVGVCNRNYVVNVALADAARMKPDRACPVLHRPKPSPFTVPQGQQLAEQHIVVPGPKMHGVTATEPRTEMPVRSGLTKSDPAPSWWARAASHLGFAAGK
;
A
#
# COMPACT_ATOMS: atom_id res chain seq x y z
N MET A 1 -76.37 -71.00 39.24
CA MET A 1 -75.12 -70.36 39.56
C MET A 1 -74.40 -70.12 38.24
N THR A 2 -74.56 -68.98 37.65
CA THR A 2 -73.92 -68.66 36.34
C THR A 2 -73.33 -67.26 36.46
N GLU A 3 -72.03 -67.19 36.55
CA GLU A 3 -71.26 -65.91 36.52
C GLU A 3 -71.08 -65.48 35.09
N THR A 4 -71.33 -64.18 34.83
CA THR A 4 -71.15 -63.51 33.57
C THR A 4 -69.80 -62.81 33.56
N PRO A 5 -68.96 -62.86 32.49
CA PRO A 5 -67.68 -62.15 32.47
C PRO A 5 -67.84 -60.69 32.15
N GLY A 6 -67.09 -59.86 32.88
CA GLY A 6 -67.05 -58.38 32.75
C GLY A 6 -66.46 -57.86 31.44
N ALA A 7 -67.12 -56.91 30.85
CA ALA A 7 -66.67 -56.23 29.65
C ALA A 7 -65.58 -55.22 29.96
N VAL A 8 -64.41 -55.31 29.34
CA VAL A 8 -63.32 -54.35 29.38
C VAL A 8 -63.70 -53.22 28.46
N ARG A 9 -63.85 -51.96 29.03
CA ARG A 9 -64.03 -50.75 28.27
C ARG A 9 -62.67 -50.26 27.76
N MET A 10 -62.42 -50.33 26.45
CA MET A 10 -61.34 -49.60 25.80
C MET A 10 -61.75 -48.11 25.70
N GLY A 11 -60.96 -47.22 26.36
CA GLY A 11 -61.06 -45.78 26.23
C GLY A 11 -60.53 -45.30 24.87
N PRO A 12 -60.99 -44.15 24.31
CA PRO A 12 -60.54 -43.66 23.03
C PRO A 12 -59.08 -43.22 23.11
N ILE A 13 -58.22 -43.80 22.27
CA ILE A 13 -56.83 -43.30 22.04
C ILE A 13 -56.98 -42.07 21.16
N PHE A 14 -56.82 -40.89 21.74
CA PHE A 14 -56.72 -39.64 20.98
C PHE A 14 -55.35 -39.65 20.23
N PRO A 15 -55.30 -39.45 18.91
CA PRO A 15 -54.04 -39.29 18.21
C PRO A 15 -53.45 -37.96 18.66
N GLY A 16 -52.38 -38.02 19.46
CA GLY A 16 -51.63 -36.85 19.88
C GLY A 16 -51.19 -36.07 18.65
N ASN A 17 -51.21 -34.72 18.77
CA ASN A 17 -50.88 -33.72 17.73
C ASN A 17 -49.47 -33.90 17.13
N LEU A 18 -49.19 -34.98 16.42
CA LEU A 18 -47.96 -35.27 15.69
C LEU A 18 -47.65 -34.20 14.63
N ALA A 19 -48.74 -33.67 13.98
CA ALA A 19 -48.60 -32.62 12.97
C ALA A 19 -48.04 -31.30 13.55
N GLY A 20 -48.46 -30.91 14.76
CA GLY A 20 -47.95 -29.70 15.42
C GLY A 20 -46.49 -29.81 15.88
N SER A 21 -46.07 -31.01 16.29
CA SER A 21 -44.68 -31.24 16.70
C SER A 21 -43.72 -31.26 15.52
N VAL A 22 -44.12 -31.85 14.39
CA VAL A 22 -43.31 -31.83 13.14
C VAL A 22 -43.20 -30.41 12.58
N LEU A 23 -44.28 -29.63 12.57
CA LEU A 23 -44.26 -28.24 12.11
C LEU A 23 -43.31 -27.39 12.97
N ARG A 24 -43.34 -27.53 14.31
CA ARG A 24 -42.40 -26.82 15.21
C ARG A 24 -40.97 -27.23 14.99
N ALA A 25 -40.66 -28.49 14.73
CA ALA A 25 -39.34 -28.97 14.42
C ALA A 25 -38.82 -28.44 13.07
N ILE A 26 -39.66 -28.34 12.04
CA ILE A 26 -39.31 -27.76 10.74
C ILE A 26 -39.07 -26.28 10.87
N VAL A 27 -39.90 -25.54 11.61
CA VAL A 27 -39.67 -24.09 11.85
C VAL A 27 -38.40 -23.84 12.64
N ALA A 28 -38.13 -24.65 13.67
CA ALA A 28 -36.86 -24.57 14.45
C ALA A 28 -35.63 -24.88 13.61
N MET A 29 -35.68 -25.92 12.75
CA MET A 29 -34.60 -26.20 11.81
C MET A 29 -34.41 -25.11 10.77
N ALA A 30 -35.49 -24.57 10.20
CA ALA A 30 -35.41 -23.44 9.26
C ALA A 30 -34.82 -22.17 9.92
N ALA A 31 -35.20 -21.87 11.16
CA ALA A 31 -34.63 -20.79 11.94
C ALA A 31 -33.13 -21.04 12.26
N ALA A 32 -32.75 -22.26 12.60
CA ALA A 32 -31.36 -22.64 12.82
C ALA A 32 -30.51 -22.50 11.53
N TRP A 33 -31.07 -22.84 10.38
CA TRP A 33 -30.44 -22.66 9.08
C TRP A 33 -30.26 -21.17 8.72
N LEU A 34 -31.24 -20.32 9.02
CA LEU A 34 -31.14 -18.87 8.82
C LEU A 34 -30.09 -18.21 9.72
N VAL A 35 -29.92 -18.70 10.95
CA VAL A 35 -28.88 -18.20 11.87
C VAL A 35 -27.48 -18.70 11.48
N ALA A 36 -27.36 -19.93 10.97
CA ALA A 36 -26.10 -20.49 10.52
C ALA A 36 -25.56 -19.85 9.22
N SER A 37 -26.42 -19.23 8.41
CA SER A 37 -26.03 -18.55 7.17
C SER A 37 -25.44 -17.13 7.39
N CYS A 38 -25.34 -16.63 8.63
CA CYS A 38 -24.51 -15.45 8.97
C CYS A 38 -23.01 -15.79 9.06
N ALA A 39 -22.48 -16.71 8.22
CA ALA A 39 -21.06 -16.87 8.04
C ALA A 39 -20.51 -15.52 7.58
N LYS A 40 -19.65 -14.89 8.39
CA LYS A 40 -18.95 -13.67 7.99
C LYS A 40 -18.21 -13.99 6.69
N ILE A 41 -18.66 -13.37 5.59
CA ILE A 41 -17.92 -13.44 4.33
C ILE A 41 -16.60 -12.76 4.59
N GLU A 42 -15.55 -13.55 4.78
CA GLU A 42 -14.21 -13.02 4.94
C GLU A 42 -13.70 -12.57 3.57
N LEU A 43 -13.69 -11.25 3.34
CA LEU A 43 -13.15 -10.68 2.12
C LEU A 43 -11.65 -10.97 2.01
N ALA A 44 -11.20 -11.28 0.80
CA ALA A 44 -9.77 -11.40 0.53
C ALA A 44 -9.05 -10.11 0.95
N PRO A 45 -7.82 -10.17 1.48
CA PRO A 45 -7.13 -9.03 2.07
C PRO A 45 -7.12 -7.77 1.19
N HIS A 46 -6.89 -7.93 -0.11
CA HIS A 46 -6.86 -6.82 -1.08
C HIS A 46 -8.23 -6.15 -1.32
N LEU A 47 -9.34 -6.80 -0.93
CA LEU A 47 -10.71 -6.28 -1.06
C LEU A 47 -11.24 -5.70 0.24
N ARG A 48 -10.55 -5.91 1.36
CA ARG A 48 -11.00 -5.40 2.65
C ARG A 48 -11.11 -3.88 2.63
N PRO A 49 -12.24 -3.29 3.07
CA PRO A 49 -12.36 -1.84 3.17
C PRO A 49 -11.35 -1.30 4.20
N LEU A 50 -11.02 -0.03 4.08
CA LEU A 50 -10.30 0.68 5.14
C LEU A 50 -11.10 0.58 6.45
N SER A 51 -10.41 0.43 7.58
CA SER A 51 -11.07 0.34 8.88
C SER A 51 -11.86 1.62 9.20
N SER A 52 -12.90 1.49 10.02
CA SER A 52 -13.66 2.65 10.50
C SER A 52 -12.78 3.66 11.23
N GLU A 53 -11.76 3.20 11.96
CA GLU A 53 -10.77 4.06 12.62
C GLU A 53 -9.97 4.86 11.59
N THR A 54 -9.49 4.22 10.54
CA THR A 54 -8.79 4.87 9.43
C THR A 54 -9.67 5.89 8.72
N MET A 55 -10.92 5.53 8.44
CA MET A 55 -11.89 6.45 7.84
C MET A 55 -12.23 7.65 8.73
N MET A 56 -12.39 7.44 10.04
CA MET A 56 -12.59 8.54 10.99
C MET A 56 -11.36 9.46 11.07
N LEU A 57 -10.15 8.89 11.05
CA LEU A 57 -8.92 9.69 11.07
C LEU A 57 -8.77 10.53 9.80
N LEU A 58 -9.07 9.96 8.63
CA LEU A 58 -9.12 10.69 7.36
C LEU A 58 -10.06 11.89 7.47
N GLY A 59 -11.30 11.66 7.94
CA GLY A 59 -12.28 12.72 8.14
C GLY A 59 -11.83 13.80 9.11
N LYS A 60 -11.27 13.44 10.28
CA LYS A 60 -10.73 14.38 11.27
C LYS A 60 -9.60 15.24 10.69
N LYS A 61 -8.80 14.70 9.79
CA LYS A 61 -7.70 15.43 9.11
C LYS A 61 -8.17 16.18 7.86
N GLY A 62 -9.46 16.15 7.51
CA GLY A 62 -10.00 16.75 6.30
C GLY A 62 -9.45 16.11 5.02
N MET A 63 -9.18 14.82 5.05
CA MET A 63 -8.67 14.02 3.94
C MET A 63 -9.77 13.12 3.37
N ASN A 64 -9.75 12.89 2.05
CA ASN A 64 -10.63 11.93 1.39
C ASN A 64 -9.85 10.62 1.15
N ALA A 65 -10.50 9.47 1.34
CA ALA A 65 -9.88 8.17 1.04
C ALA A 65 -9.39 8.07 -0.41
N GLN A 66 -10.13 8.65 -1.34
CA GLN A 66 -9.87 8.61 -2.78
C GLN A 66 -8.88 9.68 -3.28
N SER A 67 -8.49 10.66 -2.45
CA SER A 67 -7.52 11.65 -2.87
C SER A 67 -6.13 11.03 -3.10
N PRO A 68 -5.28 11.67 -3.93
CA PRO A 68 -3.93 11.21 -4.19
C PRO A 68 -3.14 10.89 -2.92
N ILE A 69 -2.29 9.87 -3.00
CA ILE A 69 -1.30 9.55 -1.97
C ILE A 69 0.11 9.85 -2.45
N PHE A 70 1.00 10.02 -1.51
CA PHE A 70 2.44 10.12 -1.71
C PHE A 70 3.12 9.35 -0.58
N VAL A 71 4.19 8.62 -0.89
CA VAL A 71 4.87 7.75 0.07
C VAL A 71 6.32 8.16 0.21
N ARG A 72 6.81 8.20 1.45
CA ARG A 72 8.23 8.38 1.77
C ARG A 72 8.71 7.24 2.65
N ILE A 73 9.87 6.71 2.33
CA ILE A 73 10.54 5.64 3.07
C ILE A 73 11.86 6.19 3.58
N PHE A 74 12.14 5.94 4.86
CA PHE A 74 13.39 6.32 5.51
C PHE A 74 14.05 5.07 6.08
N LYS A 75 15.15 4.65 5.51
CA LYS A 75 15.82 3.38 5.87
C LYS A 75 16.37 3.43 7.28
N GLU A 76 17.13 4.46 7.64
CA GLU A 76 17.77 4.59 8.95
C GLU A 76 16.73 4.59 10.07
N GLU A 77 15.64 5.31 9.88
CA GLU A 77 14.55 5.37 10.86
C GLU A 77 13.64 4.15 10.84
N SER A 78 13.75 3.30 9.80
CA SER A 78 12.83 2.19 9.53
C SER A 78 11.37 2.66 9.51
N GLU A 79 11.08 3.70 8.72
CA GLU A 79 9.77 4.33 8.65
C GLU A 79 9.28 4.47 7.22
N LEU A 80 7.96 4.24 7.06
CA LEU A 80 7.22 4.53 5.84
C LEU A 80 6.12 5.53 6.17
N GLU A 81 6.16 6.70 5.54
CA GLU A 81 5.13 7.73 5.66
C GLU A 81 4.14 7.63 4.50
N VAL A 82 2.87 7.69 4.81
CA VAL A 82 1.81 7.94 3.84
C VAL A 82 1.30 9.36 4.03
N TRP A 83 1.31 10.11 2.95
CA TRP A 83 0.79 11.46 2.83
C TRP A 83 -0.43 11.45 1.93
N LYS A 84 -1.40 12.33 2.21
CA LYS A 84 -2.61 12.46 1.40
C LYS A 84 -2.84 13.89 0.98
N GLN A 85 -3.25 14.06 -0.29
CA GLN A 85 -3.61 15.36 -0.81
C GLN A 85 -4.95 15.83 -0.24
N ARG A 86 -5.05 17.09 0.15
CA ARG A 86 -6.28 17.76 0.52
C ARG A 86 -6.79 18.66 -0.62
N SER A 87 -7.94 19.29 -0.38
CA SER A 87 -8.61 20.16 -1.36
C SER A 87 -7.80 21.37 -1.81
N ASP A 88 -6.80 21.79 -1.03
CA ASP A 88 -5.86 22.88 -1.38
C ASP A 88 -4.73 22.40 -2.33
N GLY A 89 -4.73 21.14 -2.75
CA GLY A 89 -3.72 20.54 -3.61
C GLY A 89 -2.40 20.21 -2.91
N ARG A 90 -2.31 20.38 -1.58
CA ARG A 90 -1.11 20.07 -0.79
C ARG A 90 -1.25 18.73 -0.09
N PHE A 91 -0.11 18.09 0.11
CA PHE A 91 -0.03 16.81 0.82
C PHE A 91 0.25 17.05 2.30
N TYR A 92 -0.51 16.35 3.12
CA TYR A 92 -0.42 16.39 4.58
C TYR A 92 -0.14 14.99 5.11
N PRO A 93 0.62 14.87 6.23
CA PRO A 93 0.95 13.58 6.79
C PRO A 93 -0.31 12.87 7.26
N PHE A 94 -0.50 11.64 6.79
CA PHE A 94 -1.59 10.80 7.26
C PHE A 94 -1.14 9.92 8.43
N LYS A 95 -0.23 8.99 8.17
CA LYS A 95 0.38 8.11 9.17
C LYS A 95 1.84 7.82 8.83
N THR A 96 2.62 7.55 9.86
CA THR A 96 3.98 6.99 9.78
C THR A 96 3.94 5.57 10.30
N TYR A 97 4.30 4.61 9.47
CA TYR A 97 4.29 3.18 9.75
C TYR A 97 5.70 2.68 10.02
N PRO A 98 5.93 1.85 11.05
CA PRO A 98 7.21 1.18 11.21
C PRO A 98 7.42 0.17 10.08
N ILE A 99 8.59 0.21 9.45
CA ILE A 99 9.04 -0.85 8.55
C ILE A 99 9.53 -2.00 9.42
N CYS A 100 8.85 -3.14 9.36
CA CYS A 100 9.16 -4.29 10.19
C CYS A 100 10.55 -4.84 9.89
N ASN A 101 10.95 -4.88 8.61
CA ASN A 101 12.28 -5.30 8.20
C ASN A 101 12.65 -4.73 6.83
N TRP A 102 13.92 -4.42 6.65
CA TRP A 102 14.55 -4.17 5.36
C TRP A 102 15.99 -4.72 5.40
N SER A 103 16.58 -5.02 4.27
CA SER A 103 17.91 -5.64 4.22
C SER A 103 18.93 -4.80 3.47
N GLY A 104 20.19 -5.07 3.72
CA GLY A 104 21.33 -4.33 3.22
C GLY A 104 21.77 -3.20 4.17
N GLN A 105 22.41 -2.20 3.63
CA GLN A 105 22.95 -1.03 4.33
C GLN A 105 22.33 0.26 3.79
N LEU A 106 22.68 1.41 4.36
CA LEU A 106 22.42 2.69 3.70
C LEU A 106 23.18 2.72 2.38
N GLY A 107 22.59 3.36 1.37
CA GLY A 107 23.10 3.38 0.01
C GLY A 107 22.16 2.69 -0.98
N PRO A 108 22.33 2.96 -2.27
CA PRO A 108 21.46 2.42 -3.31
C PRO A 108 21.70 0.91 -3.53
N LYS A 109 20.66 0.22 -4.03
CA LYS A 109 20.82 -1.09 -4.63
C LYS A 109 21.56 -0.95 -5.96
N THR A 110 22.51 -1.85 -6.23
CA THR A 110 23.31 -1.81 -7.46
C THR A 110 23.25 -3.08 -8.29
N GLU A 111 23.13 -4.26 -7.67
CA GLU A 111 23.26 -5.53 -8.35
C GLU A 111 22.16 -6.51 -7.95
N TYR A 112 21.82 -7.41 -8.87
CA TYR A 112 20.96 -8.54 -8.57
C TYR A 112 21.55 -9.37 -7.43
N GLY A 113 20.75 -9.74 -6.45
CA GLY A 113 21.20 -10.59 -5.35
C GLY A 113 22.00 -9.89 -4.23
N ASP A 114 22.28 -8.58 -4.33
CA ASP A 114 23.00 -7.82 -3.30
C ASP A 114 22.24 -7.61 -1.98
N MET A 115 21.02 -8.14 -1.89
CA MET A 115 20.13 -8.04 -0.72
C MET A 115 19.86 -6.60 -0.26
N GLN A 116 20.13 -5.61 -1.11
CA GLN A 116 20.06 -4.19 -0.80
C GLN A 116 18.67 -3.62 -1.11
N ALA A 117 18.06 -2.95 -0.15
CA ALA A 117 16.84 -2.18 -0.37
C ALA A 117 17.16 -0.91 -1.19
N PRO A 118 16.38 -0.61 -2.26
CA PRO A 118 16.70 0.46 -3.19
C PRO A 118 16.47 1.84 -2.59
N GLU A 119 17.24 2.83 -3.04
CA GLU A 119 17.03 4.26 -2.77
C GLU A 119 16.82 4.99 -4.10
N GLY A 120 15.87 5.95 -4.13
CA GLY A 120 15.54 6.68 -5.35
C GLY A 120 14.11 7.20 -5.38
N PHE A 121 13.73 7.72 -6.55
CA PHE A 121 12.36 8.15 -6.84
C PHE A 121 11.69 7.11 -7.72
N TYR A 122 10.60 6.54 -7.21
CA TYR A 122 9.83 5.50 -7.89
C TYR A 122 8.40 5.97 -8.11
N THR A 123 7.73 5.36 -9.07
CA THR A 123 6.32 5.61 -9.34
C THR A 123 5.58 4.28 -9.33
N ILE A 124 4.51 4.20 -8.56
CA ILE A 124 3.65 3.02 -8.51
C ILE A 124 2.37 3.33 -9.27
N THR A 125 2.04 2.47 -10.22
CA THR A 125 0.79 2.47 -10.97
C THR A 125 -0.13 1.37 -10.44
N ARG A 126 -1.35 1.33 -10.95
CA ARG A 126 -2.35 0.32 -10.59
C ARG A 126 -1.87 -1.10 -10.88
N GLU A 127 -1.16 -1.30 -11.99
CA GLU A 127 -0.64 -2.60 -12.42
C GLU A 127 0.46 -3.14 -11.50
N GLN A 128 1.09 -2.26 -10.73
CA GLN A 128 2.15 -2.62 -9.78
C GLN A 128 1.60 -3.06 -8.41
N MET A 129 0.29 -2.99 -8.21
CA MET A 129 -0.36 -3.60 -7.06
C MET A 129 -0.46 -5.12 -7.24
N ASN A 130 0.10 -5.89 -6.31
CA ASN A 130 0.06 -7.36 -6.34
C ASN A 130 -0.80 -7.92 -5.20
N PRO A 131 -2.06 -8.30 -5.49
CA PRO A 131 -2.96 -8.91 -4.50
C PRO A 131 -2.63 -10.39 -4.21
N ASN A 132 -1.85 -11.04 -5.08
CA ASN A 132 -1.50 -12.45 -5.00
C ASN A 132 -0.04 -12.66 -4.61
N SER A 133 0.54 -11.72 -3.86
CA SER A 133 1.91 -11.82 -3.40
C SER A 133 2.09 -12.99 -2.43
N HIS A 134 3.18 -13.76 -2.59
CA HIS A 134 3.60 -14.74 -1.58
C HIS A 134 3.88 -14.12 -0.20
N PHE A 135 4.10 -12.81 -0.18
CA PHE A 135 4.29 -11.99 1.02
C PHE A 135 3.04 -11.21 1.39
N HIS A 136 1.89 -11.85 1.38
CA HIS A 136 0.56 -11.33 1.69
C HIS A 136 0.06 -10.38 0.60
N LEU A 137 0.34 -9.09 0.69
CA LEU A 137 0.06 -8.07 -0.33
C LEU A 137 1.36 -7.34 -0.66
N ALA A 138 1.48 -6.82 -1.89
CA ALA A 138 2.68 -6.08 -2.27
C ALA A 138 2.39 -4.93 -3.24
N LEU A 139 3.23 -3.91 -3.14
CA LEU A 139 3.34 -2.78 -4.08
C LEU A 139 4.73 -2.85 -4.71
N ASN A 140 4.81 -3.08 -6.01
CA ASN A 140 6.08 -3.12 -6.73
C ASN A 140 6.58 -1.68 -6.95
N LEU A 141 7.80 -1.37 -6.52
CA LEU A 141 8.40 -0.04 -6.69
C LEU A 141 8.72 0.30 -8.16
N GLY A 142 8.80 -0.72 -9.04
CA GLY A 142 9.24 -0.53 -10.41
C GLY A 142 10.76 -0.35 -10.55
N TYR A 143 11.53 -0.93 -9.63
CA TYR A 143 12.99 -1.01 -9.76
C TYR A 143 13.39 -1.98 -10.88
N PRO A 144 14.43 -1.71 -11.69
CA PRO A 144 15.20 -0.48 -11.76
C PRO A 144 14.46 0.62 -12.54
N ASN A 145 14.46 1.85 -12.02
CA ASN A 145 13.90 3.00 -12.71
C ASN A 145 14.84 3.54 -13.81
N ALA A 146 14.52 4.67 -14.42
CA ALA A 146 15.33 5.27 -15.49
C ALA A 146 16.76 5.65 -15.02
N PHE A 147 16.90 6.15 -13.80
CA PHE A 147 18.20 6.48 -13.19
C PHE A 147 19.02 5.23 -12.93
N ASP A 148 18.41 4.21 -12.34
CA ASP A 148 19.06 2.95 -12.03
C ASP A 148 19.60 2.27 -13.32
N LYS A 149 18.77 2.24 -14.37
CA LYS A 149 19.16 1.70 -15.69
C LYS A 149 20.32 2.48 -16.33
N ALA A 150 20.32 3.81 -16.22
CA ALA A 150 21.42 4.64 -16.71
C ALA A 150 22.74 4.34 -15.97
N HIS A 151 22.65 3.94 -14.70
CA HIS A 151 23.79 3.50 -13.89
C HIS A 151 24.08 2.00 -14.00
N ARG A 152 23.42 1.27 -14.93
CA ARG A 152 23.58 -0.17 -15.15
C ARG A 152 23.28 -1.01 -13.89
N ARG A 153 22.43 -0.49 -12.99
CA ARG A 153 21.98 -1.23 -11.83
C ARG A 153 21.06 -2.35 -12.24
N THR A 154 21.16 -3.50 -11.60
CA THR A 154 20.42 -4.70 -11.94
C THR A 154 19.60 -5.21 -10.75
N GLY A 155 18.60 -6.03 -11.04
CA GLY A 155 17.64 -6.57 -10.09
C GLY A 155 16.21 -6.25 -10.52
N ASP A 156 15.25 -6.86 -9.83
CA ASP A 156 13.82 -6.72 -10.09
C ASP A 156 13.00 -7.04 -8.85
N TYR A 157 11.68 -6.89 -8.93
CA TYR A 157 10.72 -7.26 -7.88
C TYR A 157 11.02 -6.68 -6.50
N LEU A 158 11.53 -5.45 -6.43
CA LEU A 158 11.71 -4.72 -5.18
C LEU A 158 10.36 -4.10 -4.80
N MET A 159 9.87 -4.44 -3.60
CA MET A 159 8.49 -4.17 -3.21
C MET A 159 8.40 -3.60 -1.79
N VAL A 160 7.27 -2.95 -1.51
CA VAL A 160 6.72 -2.84 -0.16
C VAL A 160 5.72 -3.97 0.01
N HIS A 161 5.85 -4.83 1.03
CA HIS A 161 5.03 -6.04 1.19
C HIS A 161 4.87 -6.46 2.65
N GLY A 162 3.97 -7.41 2.92
CA GLY A 162 3.76 -7.98 4.26
C GLY A 162 4.81 -9.02 4.69
N LYS A 163 4.49 -9.80 5.72
CA LYS A 163 5.25 -10.93 6.30
C LYS A 163 6.62 -10.61 6.90
N CYS A 164 6.99 -9.36 7.10
CA CYS A 164 8.15 -9.01 7.92
C CYS A 164 9.50 -9.65 7.53
N LYS A 165 9.64 -10.23 6.34
CA LYS A 165 10.87 -10.86 5.82
C LYS A 165 11.40 -10.08 4.62
N SER A 166 12.68 -9.76 4.59
CA SER A 166 13.27 -8.99 3.49
C SER A 166 14.51 -9.64 2.91
N ALA A 167 14.61 -9.52 1.58
CA ALA A 167 15.79 -9.86 0.77
C ALA A 167 16.00 -8.76 -0.30
N GLY A 168 16.00 -7.48 0.12
CA GLY A 168 16.08 -6.30 -0.72
C GLY A 168 14.78 -5.49 -0.82
N CYS A 169 13.73 -5.90 -0.13
CA CYS A 169 12.44 -5.22 -0.09
C CYS A 169 12.24 -4.40 1.21
N TYR A 170 11.13 -3.68 1.28
CA TYR A 170 10.63 -3.04 2.49
C TYR A 170 9.46 -3.86 3.03
N ALA A 171 9.71 -4.64 4.10
CA ALA A 171 8.73 -5.55 4.66
C ALA A 171 7.97 -4.91 5.82
N MET A 172 6.65 -4.93 5.71
CA MET A 172 5.70 -4.49 6.73
C MET A 172 5.11 -5.71 7.46
N THR A 173 4.41 -5.50 8.57
CA THR A 173 3.48 -6.52 9.07
C THR A 173 2.27 -6.63 8.14
N ASP A 174 1.59 -7.78 8.15
CA ASP A 174 0.42 -7.99 7.28
C ASP A 174 -0.67 -6.95 7.50
N ALA A 175 -0.96 -6.63 8.75
CA ALA A 175 -1.98 -5.63 9.09
C ALA A 175 -1.64 -4.21 8.58
N LEU A 176 -0.38 -3.78 8.71
CA LEU A 176 0.06 -2.49 8.20
C LEU A 176 0.05 -2.46 6.67
N MET A 177 0.44 -3.59 6.05
CA MET A 177 0.41 -3.69 4.59
C MET A 177 -1.02 -3.66 4.04
N GLU A 178 -1.99 -4.28 4.72
CA GLU A 178 -3.41 -4.20 4.34
C GLU A 178 -3.92 -2.75 4.34
N GLU A 179 -3.57 -1.96 5.35
CA GLU A 179 -3.96 -0.55 5.39
C GLU A 179 -3.28 0.27 4.30
N ILE A 180 -1.96 0.13 4.11
CA ILE A 180 -1.21 0.84 3.07
C ILE A 180 -1.73 0.47 1.67
N TYR A 181 -1.98 -0.83 1.43
CA TYR A 181 -2.53 -1.33 0.18
C TYR A 181 -3.95 -0.79 -0.06
N GLY A 182 -4.77 -0.76 0.99
CA GLY A 182 -6.10 -0.17 0.96
C GLY A 182 -6.09 1.31 0.60
N LEU A 183 -5.20 2.10 1.20
CA LEU A 183 -5.02 3.53 0.89
C LEU A 183 -4.59 3.74 -0.58
N ALA A 184 -3.68 2.91 -1.10
CA ALA A 184 -3.28 2.94 -2.50
C ALA A 184 -4.45 2.58 -3.42
N ARG A 185 -5.18 1.51 -3.11
CA ARG A 185 -6.38 1.09 -3.86
C ARG A 185 -7.43 2.20 -3.91
N GLU A 186 -7.77 2.81 -2.77
CA GLU A 186 -8.75 3.90 -2.73
C GLU A 186 -8.30 5.10 -3.56
N SER A 187 -7.01 5.45 -3.53
CA SER A 187 -6.46 6.51 -4.38
C SER A 187 -6.66 6.22 -5.86
N PHE A 188 -6.39 4.99 -6.29
CA PHE A 188 -6.62 4.57 -7.67
C PHE A 188 -8.10 4.53 -8.06
N LEU A 189 -8.98 4.16 -7.13
CA LEU A 189 -10.44 4.22 -7.32
C LEU A 189 -10.93 5.67 -7.48
N GLY A 190 -10.23 6.63 -6.89
CA GLY A 190 -10.47 8.06 -7.05
C GLY A 190 -10.04 8.64 -8.40
N GLY A 191 -9.55 7.81 -9.32
CA GLY A 191 -9.12 8.22 -10.66
C GLY A 191 -7.66 8.65 -10.77
N ASN A 192 -6.85 8.45 -9.73
CA ASN A 192 -5.42 8.72 -9.81
C ASN A 192 -4.73 7.58 -10.57
N ASP A 193 -3.86 7.90 -11.53
CA ASP A 193 -3.19 6.90 -12.36
C ASP A 193 -1.93 6.32 -11.70
N SER A 194 -1.30 7.09 -10.82
CA SER A 194 -0.06 6.71 -10.15
C SER A 194 0.19 7.54 -8.90
N PHE A 195 1.14 7.08 -8.08
CA PHE A 195 1.70 7.89 -7.00
C PHE A 195 3.22 7.72 -6.90
N GLN A 196 3.90 8.76 -6.43
CA GLN A 196 5.35 8.75 -6.24
C GLN A 196 5.71 8.12 -4.89
N VAL A 197 6.83 7.38 -4.90
CA VAL A 197 7.53 6.90 -3.71
C VAL A 197 8.93 7.49 -3.68
N GLN A 198 9.29 8.16 -2.61
CA GLN A 198 10.66 8.56 -2.31
C GLN A 198 11.26 7.56 -1.31
N ALA A 199 12.14 6.68 -1.78
CA ALA A 199 12.90 5.78 -0.94
C ALA A 199 14.26 6.44 -0.61
N LEU A 200 14.42 6.83 0.63
CA LEU A 200 15.50 7.69 1.12
C LEU A 200 16.35 6.96 2.17
N PRO A 201 17.66 7.28 2.27
CA PRO A 201 18.53 6.66 3.26
C PRO A 201 18.11 7.02 4.69
N PHE A 202 17.73 8.24 4.91
CA PHE A 202 17.33 8.83 6.21
C PHE A 202 16.54 10.12 5.95
N ARG A 203 15.99 10.73 7.00
CA ARG A 203 15.40 12.08 6.91
C ARG A 203 16.51 13.07 6.53
N MET A 204 16.46 13.60 5.31
CA MET A 204 17.59 14.32 4.70
C MET A 204 17.72 15.77 5.17
N THR A 205 17.63 15.98 6.49
CA THR A 205 17.94 17.28 7.11
C THR A 205 19.42 17.62 6.93
N ASP A 206 19.78 18.90 7.02
CA ASP A 206 21.17 19.32 6.89
C ASP A 206 22.06 18.68 7.96
N ALA A 207 21.54 18.49 9.19
CA ALA A 207 22.26 17.80 10.27
C ALA A 207 22.54 16.32 9.94
N ASN A 208 21.55 15.61 9.40
CA ASN A 208 21.73 14.22 9.00
C ASN A 208 22.67 14.09 7.79
N MET A 209 22.54 14.98 6.82
CA MET A 209 23.48 15.02 5.69
C MET A 209 24.91 15.25 6.16
N ALA A 210 25.12 16.18 7.11
CA ALA A 210 26.45 16.44 7.67
C ALA A 210 27.00 15.22 8.42
N ARG A 211 26.16 14.48 9.15
CA ARG A 211 26.54 13.24 9.86
C ARG A 211 27.06 12.15 8.91
N HIS A 212 26.49 12.09 7.72
CA HIS A 212 26.82 11.05 6.72
C HIS A 212 27.72 11.56 5.58
N LYS A 213 28.39 12.71 5.73
CA LYS A 213 29.16 13.39 4.66
C LYS A 213 30.29 12.52 4.04
N ASP A 214 30.84 11.61 4.82
CA ASP A 214 31.97 10.75 4.40
C ASP A 214 31.51 9.40 3.81
N HIS A 215 30.18 9.18 3.72
CA HIS A 215 29.64 7.94 3.18
C HIS A 215 29.84 7.86 1.64
N PRO A 216 30.20 6.70 1.05
CA PRO A 216 30.42 6.55 -0.40
C PRO A 216 29.22 6.97 -1.25
N ALA A 217 27.98 6.81 -0.76
CA ALA A 217 26.77 7.22 -1.47
C ALA A 217 26.42 8.71 -1.31
N TYR A 218 27.22 9.50 -0.60
CA TYR A 218 26.89 10.90 -0.29
C TYR A 218 26.61 11.75 -1.54
N ALA A 219 27.40 11.55 -2.60
CA ALA A 219 27.19 12.27 -3.87
C ALA A 219 25.82 11.96 -4.48
N PHE A 220 25.38 10.70 -4.43
CA PHE A 220 24.07 10.28 -4.87
C PHE A 220 22.97 10.86 -3.95
N TRP A 221 23.19 10.86 -2.65
CA TRP A 221 22.22 11.41 -1.68
C TRP A 221 21.98 12.90 -1.85
N LYS A 222 22.97 13.67 -2.31
CA LYS A 222 22.75 15.09 -2.65
C LYS A 222 21.68 15.25 -3.73
N THR A 223 21.61 14.33 -4.69
CA THR A 223 20.58 14.38 -5.74
C THR A 223 19.20 14.00 -5.20
N LEU A 224 19.12 13.09 -4.22
CA LEU A 224 17.87 12.76 -3.55
C LEU A 224 17.39 13.90 -2.65
N LYS A 225 18.34 14.60 -2.01
CA LYS A 225 18.03 15.75 -1.14
C LYS A 225 17.29 16.85 -1.90
N GLU A 226 17.57 17.09 -3.17
CA GLU A 226 16.82 18.07 -3.96
C GLU A 226 15.32 17.77 -3.98
N GLY A 227 14.92 16.50 -4.16
CA GLY A 227 13.52 16.10 -4.13
C GLY A 227 12.91 16.11 -2.74
N TYR A 228 13.70 15.75 -1.73
CA TYR A 228 13.30 15.84 -0.33
C TYR A 228 13.00 17.30 0.04
N ASP A 229 13.93 18.22 -0.19
CA ASP A 229 13.79 19.63 0.14
C ASP A 229 12.64 20.30 -0.64
N TYR A 230 12.46 19.93 -1.92
CA TYR A 230 11.32 20.42 -2.69
C TYR A 230 9.99 20.06 -2.03
N PHE A 231 9.83 18.80 -1.58
CA PHE A 231 8.62 18.38 -0.90
C PHE A 231 8.45 19.10 0.46
N GLU A 232 9.51 19.21 1.25
CA GLU A 232 9.45 19.94 2.53
C GLU A 232 9.02 21.40 2.32
N LEU A 233 9.52 22.03 1.27
CA LEU A 233 9.20 23.43 0.95
C LEU A 233 7.76 23.57 0.45
N THR A 234 7.28 22.64 -0.38
CA THR A 234 6.05 22.87 -1.16
C THR A 234 4.88 22.03 -0.72
N ARG A 235 5.12 20.94 0.01
CA ARG A 235 4.11 19.88 0.26
C ARG A 235 3.49 19.32 -1.03
N GLN A 236 4.28 19.29 -2.11
CA GLN A 236 3.91 18.66 -3.37
C GLN A 236 5.05 17.75 -3.83
N PRO A 237 4.76 16.51 -4.24
CA PRO A 237 5.77 15.65 -4.85
C PRO A 237 6.38 16.37 -6.07
N PRO A 238 7.73 16.41 -6.20
CA PRO A 238 8.36 17.00 -7.37
C PRO A 238 8.13 16.16 -8.62
N VAL A 239 8.03 16.80 -9.76
CA VAL A 239 8.23 16.09 -11.04
C VAL A 239 9.72 15.82 -11.19
N VAL A 240 10.08 14.55 -11.37
CA VAL A 240 11.48 14.09 -11.48
C VAL A 240 11.70 13.53 -12.87
N GLY A 241 12.72 14.03 -13.56
CA GLY A 241 13.25 13.47 -14.81
C GLY A 241 14.64 12.87 -14.62
N VAL A 242 15.16 12.23 -15.66
CA VAL A 242 16.52 11.71 -15.70
C VAL A 242 17.17 12.07 -17.04
N CYS A 243 18.27 12.78 -17.00
CA CYS A 243 19.13 13.06 -18.16
C CYS A 243 20.58 13.19 -17.72
N ASN A 244 21.50 12.98 -18.62
CA ASN A 244 22.94 12.96 -18.31
C ASN A 244 23.25 12.07 -17.09
N ARG A 245 22.52 10.96 -16.92
CA ARG A 245 22.62 10.00 -15.83
C ARG A 245 22.38 10.60 -14.43
N ASN A 246 21.67 11.73 -14.33
CA ASN A 246 21.34 12.38 -13.08
C ASN A 246 19.84 12.56 -12.93
N TYR A 247 19.36 12.56 -11.71
CA TYR A 247 18.02 13.06 -11.43
C TYR A 247 17.96 14.57 -11.68
N VAL A 248 16.86 15.00 -12.23
CA VAL A 248 16.53 16.44 -12.38
C VAL A 248 15.17 16.66 -11.74
N VAL A 249 15.17 17.49 -10.72
CA VAL A 249 14.00 17.71 -9.85
C VAL A 249 13.30 19.01 -10.21
N ASN A 250 11.99 19.07 -10.02
CA ASN A 250 11.15 20.24 -10.26
C ASN A 250 11.23 20.72 -11.71
N VAL A 251 10.96 19.84 -12.62
CA VAL A 251 10.88 20.15 -14.06
C VAL A 251 9.42 20.09 -14.54
N ALA A 252 9.13 20.76 -15.67
CA ALA A 252 7.82 20.60 -16.29
C ALA A 252 7.59 19.14 -16.71
N LEU A 253 6.37 18.64 -16.57
CA LEU A 253 6.02 17.25 -16.90
C LEU A 253 6.37 16.90 -18.35
N ALA A 254 6.12 17.81 -19.28
CA ALA A 254 6.45 17.64 -20.69
C ALA A 254 7.95 17.53 -20.94
N ASP A 255 8.78 18.23 -20.15
CA ASP A 255 10.24 18.12 -20.22
C ASP A 255 10.72 16.79 -19.66
N ALA A 256 10.20 16.36 -18.49
CA ALA A 256 10.51 15.07 -17.91
C ALA A 256 10.19 13.91 -18.88
N ALA A 257 9.05 13.95 -19.56
CA ALA A 257 8.63 12.94 -20.53
C ALA A 257 9.55 12.82 -21.76
N ARG A 258 10.26 13.91 -22.12
CA ARG A 258 11.18 13.95 -23.26
C ARG A 258 12.63 13.60 -22.91
N MET A 259 12.96 13.55 -21.64
CA MET A 259 14.33 13.25 -21.19
C MET A 259 14.74 11.83 -21.57
N LYS A 260 16.01 11.70 -21.97
CA LYS A 260 16.66 10.41 -22.18
C LYS A 260 17.76 10.27 -21.15
N PRO A 261 17.76 9.19 -20.34
CA PRO A 261 18.65 9.05 -19.19
C PRO A 261 20.14 9.21 -19.51
N ASP A 262 20.60 8.71 -20.67
CA ASP A 262 22.00 8.71 -21.09
C ASP A 262 22.37 9.91 -22.01
N ARG A 263 21.45 10.84 -22.24
CA ARG A 263 21.71 12.01 -23.11
C ARG A 263 21.83 13.27 -22.29
N ALA A 264 22.47 14.28 -22.88
CA ALA A 264 22.51 15.63 -22.31
C ALA A 264 21.10 16.14 -22.02
N CYS A 265 20.96 16.87 -20.94
CA CYS A 265 19.68 17.46 -20.56
C CYS A 265 19.23 18.50 -21.60
N PRO A 266 17.96 18.49 -21.99
CA PRO A 266 17.40 19.57 -22.80
C PRO A 266 17.35 20.89 -22.01
N VAL A 267 16.97 21.97 -22.67
CA VAL A 267 16.62 23.21 -21.94
C VAL A 267 15.44 22.90 -21.03
N LEU A 268 15.61 23.14 -19.75
CA LEU A 268 14.66 22.76 -18.69
C LEU A 268 13.80 23.95 -18.27
N HIS A 269 12.50 23.74 -18.27
CA HIS A 269 11.57 24.67 -17.62
C HIS A 269 11.33 24.20 -16.19
N ARG A 270 11.84 24.98 -15.25
CA ARG A 270 11.65 24.73 -13.81
C ARG A 270 10.60 25.67 -13.26
N PRO A 271 9.37 25.17 -12.95
CA PRO A 271 8.36 26.00 -12.32
C PRO A 271 8.89 26.58 -11.01
N LYS A 272 8.55 27.83 -10.70
CA LYS A 272 8.92 28.45 -9.42
C LYS A 272 8.22 27.67 -8.31
N PRO A 273 8.96 27.15 -7.31
CA PRO A 273 8.34 26.48 -6.17
C PRO A 273 7.42 27.44 -5.43
N SER A 274 6.25 26.95 -5.02
CA SER A 274 5.32 27.70 -4.18
C SER A 274 5.47 27.19 -2.74
N PRO A 275 6.13 27.95 -1.85
CA PRO A 275 6.30 27.54 -0.47
C PRO A 275 4.96 27.28 0.22
N PHE A 276 4.95 26.25 1.06
CA PHE A 276 3.81 25.91 1.89
C PHE A 276 3.97 26.56 3.27
N THR A 277 2.87 27.12 3.76
CA THR A 277 2.73 27.53 5.15
C THR A 277 1.49 26.88 5.72
N VAL A 278 1.61 26.34 6.94
CA VAL A 278 0.47 25.69 7.60
C VAL A 278 -0.64 26.71 7.82
N PRO A 279 -1.84 26.52 7.26
CA PRO A 279 -2.94 27.45 7.49
C PRO A 279 -3.34 27.47 8.97
N GLN A 280 -3.77 28.63 9.46
CA GLN A 280 -4.27 28.75 10.83
C GLN A 280 -5.41 27.77 11.10
N GLY A 281 -5.41 27.15 12.29
CA GLY A 281 -6.45 26.17 12.69
C GLY A 281 -6.29 24.78 12.08
N GLN A 282 -5.25 24.50 11.30
CA GLN A 282 -5.04 23.20 10.65
C GLN A 282 -3.91 22.36 11.28
N GLN A 283 -3.53 22.62 12.52
CA GLN A 283 -2.47 21.89 13.23
C GLN A 283 -2.71 20.38 13.29
N LEU A 284 -3.98 19.94 13.41
CA LEU A 284 -4.31 18.53 13.41
C LEU A 284 -3.98 17.84 12.08
N ALA A 285 -4.12 18.56 10.95
CA ALA A 285 -3.78 18.01 9.64
C ALA A 285 -2.27 17.75 9.51
N GLU A 286 -1.44 18.60 10.10
CA GLU A 286 0.03 18.48 10.12
C GLU A 286 0.56 17.48 11.17
N GLN A 287 -0.27 16.99 12.06
CA GLN A 287 0.16 16.04 13.08
C GLN A 287 0.56 14.70 12.47
N HIS A 288 1.81 14.29 12.71
CA HIS A 288 2.27 12.95 12.39
C HIS A 288 1.70 11.94 13.38
N ILE A 289 0.94 10.98 12.88
CA ILE A 289 0.44 9.85 13.67
C ILE A 289 1.40 8.69 13.46
N VAL A 290 2.21 8.37 14.46
CA VAL A 290 3.13 7.25 14.41
C VAL A 290 2.41 5.98 14.87
N VAL A 291 2.36 4.99 13.98
CA VAL A 291 1.77 3.69 14.28
C VAL A 291 2.80 2.86 15.07
N PRO A 292 2.42 2.25 16.20
CA PRO A 292 3.33 1.37 16.92
C PRO A 292 3.56 0.07 16.14
N GLY A 293 4.77 -0.49 16.25
CA GLY A 293 5.08 -1.79 15.64
C GLY A 293 6.57 -2.11 15.65
N PRO A 294 6.93 -3.33 15.28
CA PRO A 294 8.31 -3.77 15.28
C PRO A 294 9.13 -3.03 14.21
N LYS A 295 10.36 -2.68 14.59
CA LYS A 295 11.39 -2.17 13.68
C LYS A 295 12.62 -3.05 13.84
N MET A 296 12.99 -3.78 12.79
CA MET A 296 14.19 -4.58 12.75
C MET A 296 15.17 -3.98 11.73
N HIS A 297 16.43 -3.80 12.14
CA HIS A 297 17.45 -3.32 11.24
C HIS A 297 18.21 -4.48 10.62
N GLY A 298 18.36 -4.47 9.29
CA GLY A 298 19.45 -5.12 8.57
C GLY A 298 19.68 -6.60 8.83
N VAL A 299 18.64 -7.34 9.24
CA VAL A 299 18.76 -8.79 9.33
C VAL A 299 18.84 -9.32 7.91
N THR A 300 20.04 -9.71 7.48
CA THR A 300 20.23 -10.45 6.24
C THR A 300 19.38 -11.72 6.30
N ALA A 301 18.42 -11.85 5.39
CA ALA A 301 17.66 -13.09 5.28
C ALA A 301 18.62 -14.23 4.94
N THR A 302 18.75 -15.20 5.83
CA THR A 302 19.59 -16.39 5.66
C THR A 302 18.90 -17.49 4.86
N GLU A 303 17.68 -17.26 4.35
CA GLU A 303 16.99 -18.24 3.51
C GLU A 303 17.40 -18.07 2.03
N PRO A 304 17.80 -19.14 1.34
CA PRO A 304 18.06 -19.10 -0.09
C PRO A 304 16.77 -18.70 -0.81
N ARG A 305 16.91 -17.79 -1.76
CA ARG A 305 15.84 -17.34 -2.65
C ARG A 305 15.28 -18.54 -3.40
N THR A 306 14.10 -18.99 -3.03
CA THR A 306 13.30 -19.83 -3.95
C THR A 306 12.95 -18.92 -5.12
N GLU A 307 13.43 -19.25 -6.31
CA GLU A 307 13.14 -18.50 -7.53
C GLU A 307 11.62 -18.33 -7.66
N MET A 308 11.17 -17.08 -7.58
CA MET A 308 9.79 -16.78 -7.95
C MET A 308 9.68 -16.95 -9.46
N PRO A 309 8.66 -17.67 -9.97
CA PRO A 309 8.49 -17.84 -11.39
C PRO A 309 8.36 -16.46 -12.04
N VAL A 310 9.27 -16.16 -12.94
CA VAL A 310 9.28 -14.96 -13.77
C VAL A 310 8.03 -15.01 -14.64
N ARG A 311 6.97 -14.30 -14.29
CA ARG A 311 5.97 -13.93 -15.27
C ARG A 311 6.56 -12.78 -16.09
N SER A 312 7.14 -13.15 -17.20
CA SER A 312 7.52 -12.22 -18.27
C SER A 312 6.28 -11.48 -18.76
N GLY A 313 6.34 -10.16 -18.72
CA GLY A 313 5.58 -9.29 -19.58
C GLY A 313 4.12 -9.01 -19.21
N LEU A 314 3.91 -8.02 -18.34
CA LEU A 314 2.77 -7.13 -18.53
C LEU A 314 3.25 -5.98 -19.41
N THR A 315 2.78 -5.95 -20.66
CA THR A 315 3.01 -4.83 -21.56
C THR A 315 2.07 -3.69 -21.17
N LYS A 316 2.40 -2.46 -21.52
CA LYS A 316 1.57 -1.25 -21.26
C LYS A 316 0.14 -1.30 -21.84
N SER A 317 -0.18 -2.33 -22.61
CA SER A 317 -1.46 -2.54 -23.29
C SER A 317 -2.36 -3.58 -22.62
N ASP A 318 -1.93 -4.22 -21.54
CA ASP A 318 -2.77 -5.21 -20.87
C ASP A 318 -3.93 -4.52 -20.11
N PRO A 319 -5.18 -5.02 -20.26
CA PRO A 319 -6.30 -4.47 -19.51
C PRO A 319 -6.07 -4.63 -18.01
N ALA A 320 -6.63 -3.71 -17.23
CA ALA A 320 -6.54 -3.75 -15.77
C ALA A 320 -6.86 -5.16 -15.24
N PRO A 321 -6.12 -5.69 -14.27
CA PRO A 321 -6.31 -7.05 -13.77
C PRO A 321 -7.77 -7.31 -13.37
N SER A 322 -8.29 -8.49 -13.63
CA SER A 322 -9.70 -8.84 -13.36
C SER A 322 -10.13 -8.64 -11.89
N TRP A 323 -9.18 -8.70 -10.95
CA TRP A 323 -9.43 -8.41 -9.53
C TRP A 323 -9.77 -6.93 -9.29
N TRP A 324 -9.27 -6.01 -10.13
CA TRP A 324 -9.57 -4.58 -10.03
C TRP A 324 -11.05 -4.30 -10.30
N ALA A 325 -11.61 -4.90 -11.35
CA ALA A 325 -13.03 -4.78 -11.67
C ALA A 325 -13.91 -5.31 -10.52
N ARG A 326 -13.50 -6.41 -9.88
CA ARG A 326 -14.18 -6.93 -8.69
C ARG A 326 -14.10 -5.97 -7.50
N ALA A 327 -12.94 -5.36 -7.25
CA ALA A 327 -12.80 -4.38 -6.18
C ALA A 327 -13.73 -3.18 -6.40
N ALA A 328 -13.81 -2.67 -7.63
CA ALA A 328 -14.68 -1.55 -7.99
C ALA A 328 -16.17 -1.89 -7.80
N SER A 329 -16.63 -3.10 -8.18
CA SER A 329 -18.01 -3.52 -8.00
C SER A 329 -18.44 -3.71 -6.55
N HIS A 330 -17.54 -4.22 -5.69
CA HIS A 330 -17.82 -4.38 -4.26
C HIS A 330 -17.87 -3.07 -3.48
N LEU A 331 -17.24 -2.02 -4.00
CA LEU A 331 -17.21 -0.70 -3.38
C LEU A 331 -18.30 0.25 -3.93
N GLY A 332 -19.20 -0.24 -4.78
CA GLY A 332 -20.34 0.53 -5.30
C GLY A 332 -19.99 1.54 -6.39
N PHE A 333 -18.79 1.44 -6.98
CA PHE A 333 -18.41 2.27 -8.12
C PHE A 333 -18.75 1.58 -9.43
N ALA A 334 -19.68 2.17 -10.20
CA ALA A 334 -19.88 1.77 -11.58
C ALA A 334 -18.59 2.10 -12.36
N ALA A 335 -18.05 1.11 -13.05
CA ALA A 335 -16.95 1.34 -13.99
C ALA A 335 -17.46 2.31 -15.06
N GLY A 336 -17.03 3.56 -14.99
CA GLY A 336 -17.27 4.53 -16.04
C GLY A 336 -16.67 4.00 -17.35
N LYS A 337 -17.47 4.07 -18.43
CA LYS A 337 -17.07 3.72 -19.78
C LYS A 337 -16.01 4.67 -20.31
#